data_12a5949605c2da820726000b37a3ec2e
#
_entry.id   12a5949605c2da820726000b37a3ec2e
#
_cell.length_a   1.000
_cell.length_b   1.000
_cell.length_c   1.000
_cell.angle_alpha   90.00
_cell.angle_beta   90.00
_cell.angle_gamma   90.00
#
_symmetry.space_group_name_H-M   'P 1'
#
loop_
_entity.id
_entity.type
_entity.pdbx_description
1 polymer ?
#
loop_
_entity_poly.entity_id
_entity_poly.type
_entity_poly.pdbx_seq_one_letter_code
_entity_poly.pdbx_strand_id
1 'polypeptide(L)'
;IKTAIHEQNAFPGVTNKLLAKEVNIVLAASADAVEKLGAPEKTTVVGNPVRPEVLTADRAAARAKLNAGNRTVILSFGGSLGADRINQVVADLCAWEKQTHRNVLHLHATGSRGVKLFEGLEKEKGFAPGENLVVTEYINNMPQLLAAADLVIARSGALTLAELEAVGRASVLIPSPNVAEKHQYYNALELQKAGAAVVIEEKNLTGDGLVKTVETLLTSPGKLAEMGANAKTLGNPHSLDLITEKLLKLVNG
;
A
#
# COMPACT_ATOMS: atom_id res chain seq x y z
N ILE A 1 -20.39 16.61 25.76
CA ILE A 1 -19.44 16.79 24.62
C ILE A 1 -19.79 15.76 23.55
N LYS A 2 -19.94 16.20 22.31
CA LYS A 2 -20.16 15.30 21.16
C LYS A 2 -18.86 14.53 20.84
N THR A 3 -18.99 13.27 20.51
CA THR A 3 -17.84 12.35 20.29
C THR A 3 -17.96 11.59 18.97
N ALA A 4 -16.82 11.36 18.33
CA ALA A 4 -16.72 10.56 17.11
C ALA A 4 -15.47 9.69 17.15
N ILE A 5 -15.50 8.54 16.48
CA ILE A 5 -14.31 7.74 16.18
C ILE A 5 -14.23 7.44 14.70
N HIS A 6 -13.02 7.19 14.21
CA HIS A 6 -12.75 6.71 12.86
C HIS A 6 -11.99 5.38 12.91
N GLU A 7 -12.58 4.33 12.34
CA GLU A 7 -11.89 3.04 12.16
C GLU A 7 -11.29 2.97 10.76
N GLN A 8 -9.98 2.86 10.70
CA GLN A 8 -9.22 2.88 9.44
C GLN A 8 -9.09 1.50 8.77
N ASN A 9 -9.34 0.42 9.50
CA ASN A 9 -9.10 -0.93 9.03
C ASN A 9 -10.40 -1.68 8.71
N ALA A 10 -10.32 -2.66 7.82
CA ALA A 10 -11.40 -3.59 7.51
C ALA A 10 -11.76 -4.51 8.70
N PHE A 11 -10.80 -4.70 9.62
CA PHE A 11 -11.04 -5.39 10.89
C PHE A 11 -10.78 -4.45 12.05
N PRO A 12 -11.86 -4.02 12.78
CA PRO A 12 -11.76 -3.04 13.85
C PRO A 12 -10.94 -3.53 15.05
N GLY A 13 -10.13 -2.63 15.59
CA GLY A 13 -9.44 -2.86 16.86
C GLY A 13 -10.40 -2.92 18.06
N VAL A 14 -9.97 -3.58 19.15
CA VAL A 14 -10.78 -3.74 20.37
C VAL A 14 -11.23 -2.40 20.93
N THR A 15 -10.35 -1.40 20.96
CA THR A 15 -10.66 -0.04 21.45
C THR A 15 -11.81 0.57 20.66
N ASN A 16 -11.79 0.52 19.33
CA ASN A 16 -12.84 1.08 18.50
C ASN A 16 -14.16 0.31 18.65
N LYS A 17 -14.13 -1.02 18.83
CA LYS A 17 -15.33 -1.82 19.14
C LYS A 17 -16.00 -1.41 20.45
N LEU A 18 -15.21 -1.10 21.48
CA LEU A 18 -15.73 -0.65 22.77
C LEU A 18 -16.30 0.79 22.64
N LEU A 19 -15.53 1.69 22.07
CA LEU A 19 -15.92 3.09 21.89
C LEU A 19 -17.10 3.26 20.94
N ALA A 20 -17.27 2.41 19.94
CA ALA A 20 -18.38 2.47 19.00
C ALA A 20 -19.74 2.49 19.69
N LYS A 21 -19.88 1.82 20.83
CA LYS A 21 -21.13 1.79 21.60
C LYS A 21 -21.43 3.13 22.31
N GLU A 22 -20.38 3.85 22.69
CA GLU A 22 -20.46 5.05 23.55
C GLU A 22 -20.49 6.36 22.77
N VAL A 23 -19.85 6.43 21.58
CA VAL A 23 -19.74 7.67 20.79
C VAL A 23 -21.04 8.02 20.07
N ASN A 24 -21.18 9.29 19.68
CA ASN A 24 -22.34 9.76 18.94
C ASN A 24 -22.37 9.26 17.49
N ILE A 25 -21.20 9.26 16.81
CA ILE A 25 -21.07 8.75 15.44
C ILE A 25 -19.80 7.91 15.30
N VAL A 26 -19.87 6.94 14.41
CA VAL A 26 -18.75 6.09 14.01
C VAL A 26 -18.51 6.28 12.53
N LEU A 27 -17.27 6.57 12.15
CA LEU A 27 -16.82 6.66 10.77
C LEU A 27 -15.98 5.43 10.48
N ALA A 28 -16.25 4.72 9.40
CA ALA A 28 -15.53 3.52 9.00
C ALA A 28 -14.87 3.73 7.62
N ALA A 29 -13.66 3.24 7.45
CA ALA A 29 -13.01 3.27 6.15
C ALA A 29 -13.57 2.21 5.20
N SER A 30 -13.98 1.05 5.73
CA SER A 30 -14.44 -0.11 4.96
C SER A 30 -15.84 -0.54 5.39
N ALA A 31 -16.63 -1.02 4.43
CA ALA A 31 -17.92 -1.64 4.70
C ALA A 31 -17.78 -2.93 5.55
N ASP A 32 -16.69 -3.68 5.37
CA ASP A 32 -16.39 -4.90 6.14
C ASP A 32 -16.23 -4.63 7.65
N ALA A 33 -15.95 -3.37 8.06
CA ALA A 33 -15.83 -2.97 9.46
C ALA A 33 -17.16 -2.69 10.15
N VAL A 34 -18.21 -2.33 9.41
CA VAL A 34 -19.50 -1.81 9.97
C VAL A 34 -20.12 -2.78 10.98
N GLU A 35 -20.40 -4.01 10.54
CA GLU A 35 -21.01 -5.03 11.41
C GLU A 35 -20.10 -5.41 12.59
N LYS A 36 -18.80 -5.46 12.33
CA LYS A 36 -17.79 -5.86 13.34
C LYS A 36 -17.59 -4.81 14.44
N LEU A 37 -17.94 -3.55 14.16
CA LEU A 37 -17.94 -2.45 15.16
C LEU A 37 -19.10 -2.58 16.16
N GLY A 38 -20.18 -3.29 15.79
CA GLY A 38 -21.32 -3.54 16.67
C GLY A 38 -22.20 -2.32 16.95
N ALA A 39 -22.20 -1.33 16.06
CA ALA A 39 -23.04 -0.13 16.10
C ALA A 39 -23.39 0.34 14.67
N PRO A 40 -24.01 -0.53 13.84
CA PRO A 40 -24.24 -0.22 12.42
C PRO A 40 -25.15 0.99 12.21
N GLU A 41 -26.10 1.24 13.13
CA GLU A 41 -27.09 2.32 13.05
C GLU A 41 -26.48 3.73 13.11
N LYS A 42 -25.28 3.87 13.66
CA LYS A 42 -24.53 5.15 13.76
C LYS A 42 -23.20 5.12 13.05
N THR A 43 -22.92 4.06 12.29
CA THR A 43 -21.71 3.92 11.50
C THR A 43 -21.94 4.35 10.05
N THR A 44 -21.07 5.22 9.55
CA THR A 44 -21.07 5.66 8.15
C THR A 44 -19.75 5.27 7.52
N VAL A 45 -19.78 4.63 6.34
CA VAL A 45 -18.59 4.37 5.55
C VAL A 45 -18.16 5.65 4.84
N VAL A 46 -16.94 6.10 5.12
CA VAL A 46 -16.38 7.35 4.60
C VAL A 46 -15.05 7.15 3.86
N GLY A 47 -14.41 5.99 4.00
CA GLY A 47 -13.06 5.74 3.51
C GLY A 47 -11.97 6.27 4.45
N ASN A 48 -10.72 6.10 4.05
CA ASN A 48 -9.55 6.72 4.70
C ASN A 48 -9.18 8.02 3.97
N PRO A 49 -8.81 9.09 4.70
CA PRO A 49 -8.36 10.33 4.05
C PRO A 49 -7.03 10.10 3.34
N VAL A 50 -6.96 10.55 2.10
CA VAL A 50 -5.76 10.51 1.27
C VAL A 50 -5.21 11.91 1.13
N ARG A 51 -3.89 12.04 1.16
CA ARG A 51 -3.23 13.35 1.02
C ARG A 51 -3.54 13.97 -0.35
N PRO A 52 -3.87 15.27 -0.42
CA PRO A 52 -4.18 15.94 -1.70
C PRO A 52 -3.09 15.77 -2.75
N GLU A 53 -1.81 15.75 -2.34
CA GLU A 53 -0.68 15.58 -3.24
C GLU A 53 -0.67 14.22 -3.94
N VAL A 54 -1.24 13.17 -3.31
CA VAL A 54 -1.40 11.85 -3.93
C VAL A 54 -2.48 11.89 -4.99
N LEU A 55 -3.58 12.60 -4.72
CA LEU A 55 -4.72 12.71 -5.65
C LEU A 55 -4.39 13.55 -6.89
N THR A 56 -3.48 14.53 -6.76
CA THR A 56 -3.14 15.51 -7.80
C THR A 56 -1.83 15.22 -8.52
N ALA A 57 -1.06 14.21 -8.09
CA ALA A 57 0.23 13.89 -8.70
C ALA A 57 0.06 13.45 -10.17
N ASP A 58 0.72 14.15 -11.07
CA ASP A 58 0.69 13.85 -12.50
C ASP A 58 1.66 12.70 -12.83
N ARG A 59 1.11 11.64 -13.42
CA ARG A 59 1.86 10.43 -13.78
C ARG A 59 2.93 10.70 -14.83
N ALA A 60 2.63 11.49 -15.87
CA ALA A 60 3.56 11.73 -16.95
C ALA A 60 4.76 12.56 -16.45
N ALA A 61 4.49 13.61 -15.68
CA ALA A 61 5.53 14.43 -15.05
C ALA A 61 6.38 13.61 -14.06
N ALA A 62 5.76 12.75 -13.25
CA ALA A 62 6.47 11.89 -12.31
C ALA A 62 7.40 10.90 -13.04
N ARG A 63 6.93 10.25 -14.11
CA ARG A 63 7.74 9.33 -14.92
C ARG A 63 8.87 10.05 -15.66
N ALA A 64 8.62 11.25 -16.17
CA ALA A 64 9.65 12.08 -16.82
C ALA A 64 10.78 12.43 -15.84
N LYS A 65 10.43 12.85 -14.61
CA LYS A 65 11.41 13.12 -13.54
C LYS A 65 12.30 11.92 -13.20
N LEU A 66 11.75 10.72 -13.28
CA LEU A 66 12.48 9.46 -13.03
C LEU A 66 13.24 8.95 -14.25
N ASN A 67 13.16 9.64 -15.39
CA ASN A 67 13.66 9.14 -16.67
C ASN A 67 13.14 7.71 -16.98
N ALA A 68 11.91 7.40 -16.54
CA ALA A 68 11.38 6.05 -16.60
C ALA A 68 11.19 5.52 -18.04
N GLY A 69 10.94 6.42 -19.00
CA GLY A 69 10.68 6.03 -20.39
C GLY A 69 9.53 5.02 -20.48
N ASN A 70 9.78 3.92 -21.20
CA ASN A 70 8.84 2.78 -21.35
C ASN A 70 9.08 1.65 -20.33
N ARG A 71 9.98 1.83 -19.36
CA ARG A 71 10.27 0.83 -18.32
C ARG A 71 9.04 0.63 -17.42
N THR A 72 8.81 -0.59 -16.99
CA THR A 72 7.87 -0.82 -15.88
C THR A 72 8.47 -0.30 -14.59
N VAL A 73 7.75 0.57 -13.89
CA VAL A 73 8.19 1.15 -12.62
C VAL A 73 7.66 0.31 -11.46
N ILE A 74 8.56 -0.31 -10.72
CA ILE A 74 8.28 -1.04 -9.48
C ILE A 74 8.68 -0.16 -8.30
N LEU A 75 7.78 -0.02 -7.34
CA LEU A 75 8.03 0.67 -6.08
C LEU A 75 7.89 -0.31 -4.93
N SER A 76 8.93 -0.47 -4.10
CA SER A 76 8.87 -1.40 -2.97
C SER A 76 9.31 -0.76 -1.66
N PHE A 77 8.60 -1.06 -0.57
CA PHE A 77 8.92 -0.53 0.76
C PHE A 77 8.25 -1.32 1.88
N GLY A 78 8.90 -1.35 3.05
CA GLY A 78 8.43 -2.01 4.27
C GLY A 78 7.83 -1.08 5.33
N GLY A 79 7.66 0.22 5.01
CA GLY A 79 7.30 1.29 5.96
C GLY A 79 8.53 2.09 6.41
N SER A 80 8.33 3.12 7.26
CA SER A 80 9.38 4.07 7.66
C SER A 80 10.56 3.43 8.40
N LEU A 81 10.30 2.40 9.20
CA LEU A 81 11.36 1.66 9.90
C LEU A 81 11.97 0.56 9.02
N GLY A 82 11.29 0.20 7.95
CA GLY A 82 11.63 -0.96 7.12
C GLY A 82 11.01 -2.26 7.64
N ALA A 83 11.19 -3.32 6.87
CA ALA A 83 10.81 -4.68 7.22
C ALA A 83 11.87 -5.64 6.66
N ASP A 84 12.66 -6.25 7.53
CA ASP A 84 13.81 -7.08 7.13
C ASP A 84 13.42 -8.17 6.13
N ARG A 85 12.27 -8.81 6.34
CA ARG A 85 11.78 -9.85 5.44
C ARG A 85 11.47 -9.31 4.04
N ILE A 86 10.88 -8.12 3.95
CA ILE A 86 10.65 -7.47 2.65
C ILE A 86 11.98 -7.12 1.99
N ASN A 87 12.91 -6.52 2.74
CA ASN A 87 14.24 -6.18 2.23
C ASN A 87 14.96 -7.42 1.68
N GLN A 88 14.91 -8.56 2.38
CA GLN A 88 15.53 -9.81 1.94
C GLN A 88 14.98 -10.30 0.60
N VAL A 89 13.65 -10.42 0.47
CA VAL A 89 13.04 -10.95 -0.76
C VAL A 89 13.07 -9.94 -1.92
N VAL A 90 13.08 -8.64 -1.62
CA VAL A 90 13.29 -7.61 -2.65
C VAL A 90 14.72 -7.63 -3.16
N ALA A 91 15.72 -7.95 -2.33
CA ALA A 91 17.07 -8.15 -2.79
C ALA A 91 17.19 -9.35 -3.77
N ASP A 92 16.43 -10.45 -3.53
CA ASP A 92 16.33 -11.56 -4.48
C ASP A 92 15.70 -11.10 -5.82
N LEU A 93 14.65 -10.28 -5.74
CA LEU A 93 14.01 -9.71 -6.92
C LEU A 93 14.96 -8.80 -7.71
N CYS A 94 15.69 -7.91 -7.05
CA CYS A 94 16.68 -7.02 -7.69
C CYS A 94 17.81 -7.81 -8.38
N ALA A 95 18.29 -8.89 -7.74
CA ALA A 95 19.29 -9.77 -8.35
C ALA A 95 18.75 -10.45 -9.61
N TRP A 96 17.52 -10.94 -9.57
CA TRP A 96 16.83 -11.53 -10.73
C TRP A 96 16.59 -10.50 -11.85
N GLU A 97 16.13 -9.29 -11.54
CA GLU A 97 15.94 -8.21 -12.50
C GLU A 97 17.24 -7.89 -13.25
N LYS A 98 18.36 -7.82 -12.52
CA LYS A 98 19.68 -7.62 -13.11
C LYS A 98 20.09 -8.77 -14.02
N GLN A 99 19.97 -10.01 -13.55
CA GLN A 99 20.41 -11.21 -14.29
C GLN A 99 19.61 -11.41 -15.58
N THR A 100 18.33 -11.05 -15.56
CA THR A 100 17.43 -11.25 -16.70
C THR A 100 17.29 -10.00 -17.58
N HIS A 101 18.02 -8.92 -17.28
CA HIS A 101 18.00 -7.66 -18.03
C HIS A 101 16.58 -7.15 -18.27
N ARG A 102 15.71 -7.21 -17.24
CA ARG A 102 14.33 -6.77 -17.37
C ARG A 102 14.24 -5.25 -17.62
N ASN A 103 13.32 -4.85 -18.48
CA ASN A 103 13.04 -3.44 -18.76
C ASN A 103 12.21 -2.81 -17.61
N VAL A 104 12.84 -2.73 -16.44
CA VAL A 104 12.25 -2.28 -15.17
C VAL A 104 13.06 -1.11 -14.63
N LEU A 105 12.40 -0.18 -13.98
CA LEU A 105 12.99 0.78 -13.05
C LEU A 105 12.44 0.45 -11.66
N HIS A 106 13.28 -0.10 -10.79
CA HIS A 106 12.90 -0.47 -9.43
C HIS A 106 13.35 0.61 -8.44
N LEU A 107 12.42 1.10 -7.63
CA LEU A 107 12.69 2.05 -6.55
C LEU A 107 12.39 1.33 -5.23
N HIS A 108 13.41 1.15 -4.40
CA HIS A 108 13.28 0.46 -3.12
C HIS A 108 13.63 1.38 -1.95
N ALA A 109 12.76 1.37 -0.92
CA ALA A 109 13.07 2.00 0.36
C ALA A 109 13.29 0.95 1.44
N THR A 110 14.49 0.92 1.97
CA THR A 110 14.92 -0.06 2.97
C THR A 110 14.31 0.19 4.36
N GLY A 111 13.92 1.44 4.63
CA GLY A 111 13.61 1.93 5.97
C GLY A 111 14.87 2.16 6.82
N SER A 112 14.71 2.95 7.88
CA SER A 112 15.86 3.42 8.68
C SER A 112 16.68 2.30 9.34
N ARG A 113 16.06 1.14 9.61
CA ARG A 113 16.74 -0.02 10.21
C ARG A 113 17.30 -0.99 9.17
N GLY A 114 16.84 -0.88 7.92
CA GLY A 114 17.14 -1.84 6.85
C GLY A 114 18.39 -1.53 6.02
N VAL A 115 18.97 -0.31 6.13
CA VAL A 115 20.07 0.15 5.27
C VAL A 115 21.24 -0.82 5.26
N LYS A 116 21.82 -1.12 6.43
CA LYS A 116 22.99 -2.02 6.53
C LYS A 116 22.70 -3.45 6.08
N LEU A 117 21.49 -3.93 6.37
CA LEU A 117 21.05 -5.25 5.90
C LEU A 117 21.04 -5.28 4.37
N PHE A 118 20.43 -4.28 3.74
CA PHE A 118 20.29 -4.24 2.28
C PHE A 118 21.64 -4.09 1.57
N GLU A 119 22.55 -3.24 2.07
CA GLU A 119 23.93 -3.12 1.58
C GLU A 119 24.70 -4.45 1.66
N GLY A 120 24.48 -5.25 2.68
CA GLY A 120 25.02 -6.60 2.81
C GLY A 120 24.46 -7.54 1.74
N LEU A 121 23.15 -7.50 1.50
CA LEU A 121 22.47 -8.30 0.48
C LEU A 121 22.86 -7.91 -0.95
N GLU A 122 23.10 -6.62 -1.22
CA GLU A 122 23.63 -6.14 -2.51
C GLU A 122 24.95 -6.82 -2.85
N LYS A 123 25.86 -6.88 -1.88
CA LYS A 123 27.18 -7.53 -2.05
C LYS A 123 27.07 -9.06 -2.20
N GLU A 124 26.25 -9.68 -1.33
CA GLU A 124 26.04 -11.13 -1.32
C GLU A 124 25.45 -11.63 -2.64
N LYS A 125 24.43 -10.91 -3.16
CA LYS A 125 23.66 -11.31 -4.35
C LYS A 125 24.23 -10.70 -5.66
N GLY A 126 25.28 -9.88 -5.57
CA GLY A 126 26.01 -9.36 -6.72
C GLY A 126 25.25 -8.34 -7.55
N PHE A 127 24.40 -7.51 -6.96
CA PHE A 127 23.78 -6.37 -7.62
C PHE A 127 24.16 -5.05 -6.91
N ALA A 128 23.86 -3.92 -7.54
CA ALA A 128 24.11 -2.59 -6.98
C ALA A 128 23.11 -1.58 -7.55
N PRO A 129 22.83 -0.51 -6.81
CA PRO A 129 22.10 0.64 -7.35
C PRO A 129 22.70 1.18 -8.64
N GLY A 130 21.86 1.70 -9.52
CA GLY A 130 22.27 2.21 -10.85
C GLY A 130 21.06 2.74 -11.62
N GLU A 131 21.17 2.79 -12.94
CA GLU A 131 20.13 3.38 -13.80
C GLU A 131 18.75 2.72 -13.64
N ASN A 132 18.72 1.39 -13.39
CA ASN A 132 17.50 0.61 -13.30
C ASN A 132 17.08 0.26 -11.85
N LEU A 133 17.91 0.60 -10.87
CA LEU A 133 17.66 0.34 -9.46
C LEU A 133 18.05 1.55 -8.60
N VAL A 134 17.08 2.16 -7.96
CA VAL A 134 17.28 3.24 -6.98
C VAL A 134 16.97 2.70 -5.59
N VAL A 135 17.95 2.74 -4.69
CA VAL A 135 17.79 2.33 -3.30
C VAL A 135 17.91 3.56 -2.41
N THR A 136 16.95 3.74 -1.49
CA THR A 136 16.94 4.85 -0.53
C THR A 136 16.58 4.33 0.86
N GLU A 137 16.99 5.06 1.88
CA GLU A 137 16.52 4.78 3.23
C GLU A 137 15.03 5.08 3.37
N TYR A 138 14.60 6.24 2.87
CA TYR A 138 13.23 6.74 3.01
C TYR A 138 12.73 7.44 1.75
N ILE A 139 11.42 7.37 1.50
CA ILE A 139 10.77 8.04 0.37
C ILE A 139 10.15 9.35 0.85
N ASN A 140 10.75 10.47 0.45
CA ASN A 140 10.23 11.80 0.78
C ASN A 140 9.14 12.28 -0.20
N ASN A 141 9.11 11.74 -1.41
CA ASN A 141 8.22 12.15 -2.50
C ASN A 141 7.24 11.03 -2.89
N MET A 142 6.66 10.36 -1.89
CA MET A 142 5.73 9.22 -2.09
C MET A 142 4.61 9.52 -3.12
N PRO A 143 3.95 10.70 -3.13
CA PRO A 143 2.92 11.00 -4.12
C PRO A 143 3.39 10.82 -5.56
N GLN A 144 4.57 11.34 -5.89
CA GLN A 144 5.15 11.25 -7.23
C GLN A 144 5.54 9.82 -7.57
N LEU A 145 6.12 9.06 -6.61
CA LEU A 145 6.51 7.68 -6.85
C LEU A 145 5.29 6.77 -7.02
N LEU A 146 4.23 6.96 -6.24
CA LEU A 146 2.97 6.25 -6.43
C LEU A 146 2.34 6.58 -7.79
N ALA A 147 2.37 7.85 -8.21
CA ALA A 147 1.88 8.25 -9.53
C ALA A 147 2.67 7.59 -10.66
N ALA A 148 4.00 7.48 -10.55
CA ALA A 148 4.87 6.88 -11.56
C ALA A 148 4.78 5.35 -11.62
N ALA A 149 4.55 4.68 -10.48
CA ALA A 149 4.59 3.24 -10.34
C ALA A 149 3.56 2.51 -11.22
N ASP A 150 3.95 1.32 -11.68
CA ASP A 150 3.07 0.34 -12.33
C ASP A 150 2.71 -0.79 -11.36
N LEU A 151 3.65 -1.16 -10.49
CA LEU A 151 3.48 -2.17 -9.45
C LEU A 151 4.04 -1.66 -8.13
N VAL A 152 3.32 -1.88 -7.04
CA VAL A 152 3.78 -1.54 -5.69
C VAL A 152 3.89 -2.81 -4.84
N ILE A 153 5.03 -3.02 -4.18
CA ILE A 153 5.26 -4.11 -3.24
C ILE A 153 5.39 -3.50 -1.85
N ALA A 154 4.44 -3.77 -0.96
CA ALA A 154 4.41 -3.09 0.33
C ALA A 154 3.69 -3.87 1.43
N ARG A 155 3.79 -3.36 2.67
CA ARG A 155 2.87 -3.70 3.76
C ARG A 155 1.46 -3.19 3.46
N SER A 156 0.45 -3.82 4.03
CA SER A 156 -0.97 -3.48 3.85
C SER A 156 -1.53 -2.61 4.99
N GLY A 157 -0.80 -1.56 5.34
CA GLY A 157 -1.30 -0.53 6.25
C GLY A 157 -2.45 0.24 5.61
N ALA A 158 -3.47 0.59 6.40
CA ALA A 158 -4.71 1.19 5.92
C ALA A 158 -4.52 2.43 5.03
N LEU A 159 -3.62 3.35 5.42
CA LEU A 159 -3.34 4.56 4.63
C LEU A 159 -2.58 4.23 3.33
N THR A 160 -1.66 3.25 3.35
CA THR A 160 -0.98 2.79 2.13
C THR A 160 -2.00 2.26 1.12
N LEU A 161 -2.96 1.44 1.57
CA LEU A 161 -3.99 0.90 0.68
C LEU A 161 -4.89 2.00 0.14
N ALA A 162 -5.34 2.93 0.97
CA ALA A 162 -6.14 4.07 0.53
C ALA A 162 -5.42 4.91 -0.55
N GLU A 163 -4.09 5.11 -0.41
CA GLU A 163 -3.29 5.78 -1.44
C GLU A 163 -3.19 4.96 -2.74
N LEU A 164 -2.98 3.63 -2.64
CA LEU A 164 -2.94 2.73 -3.81
C LEU A 164 -4.27 2.70 -4.57
N GLU A 165 -5.37 2.63 -3.84
CA GLU A 165 -6.73 2.68 -4.35
C GLU A 165 -7.00 4.02 -5.06
N ALA A 166 -6.65 5.13 -4.41
CA ALA A 166 -6.88 6.48 -4.95
C ALA A 166 -6.15 6.70 -6.28
N VAL A 167 -4.90 6.24 -6.40
CA VAL A 167 -4.12 6.37 -7.64
C VAL A 167 -4.31 5.21 -8.62
N GLY A 168 -5.01 4.14 -8.23
CA GLY A 168 -5.27 2.97 -9.07
C GLY A 168 -3.99 2.20 -9.39
N ARG A 169 -3.31 1.62 -8.37
CA ARG A 169 -2.06 0.87 -8.58
C ARG A 169 -2.21 -0.60 -8.26
N ALA A 170 -1.69 -1.43 -9.19
CA ALA A 170 -1.51 -2.85 -8.93
C ALA A 170 -0.55 -3.06 -7.75
N SER A 171 -0.80 -4.06 -6.92
CA SER A 171 0.07 -4.30 -5.77
C SER A 171 0.32 -5.77 -5.46
N VAL A 172 1.50 -6.03 -4.88
CA VAL A 172 1.81 -7.24 -4.12
C VAL A 172 1.88 -6.83 -2.65
N LEU A 173 0.95 -7.31 -1.87
CA LEU A 173 0.78 -6.93 -0.48
C LEU A 173 1.32 -8.03 0.45
N ILE A 174 2.16 -7.62 1.38
CA ILE A 174 2.80 -8.49 2.38
C ILE A 174 2.36 -8.01 3.75
N PRO A 175 1.22 -8.52 4.28
CA PRO A 175 0.71 -8.13 5.60
C PRO A 175 1.74 -8.36 6.70
N SER A 176 1.89 -7.40 7.61
CA SER A 176 2.73 -7.57 8.79
C SER A 176 2.10 -8.61 9.74
N PRO A 177 2.87 -9.62 10.21
CA PRO A 177 2.38 -10.55 11.22
C PRO A 177 2.34 -9.93 12.63
N ASN A 178 3.06 -8.80 12.83
CA ASN A 178 3.28 -8.20 14.15
C ASN A 178 2.30 -7.04 14.44
N VAL A 179 1.06 -7.16 13.97
CA VAL A 179 0.01 -6.16 14.21
C VAL A 179 -1.19 -6.77 14.93
N ALA A 180 -1.84 -5.97 15.78
CA ALA A 180 -3.02 -6.41 16.52
C ALA A 180 -4.12 -6.91 15.57
N GLU A 181 -4.85 -7.96 15.97
CA GLU A 181 -6.02 -8.50 15.27
C GLU A 181 -5.75 -8.85 13.79
N LYS A 182 -4.48 -8.99 13.36
CA LYS A 182 -4.09 -9.22 11.96
C LYS A 182 -4.75 -8.23 10.98
N HIS A 183 -5.01 -6.99 11.41
CA HIS A 183 -5.78 -6.02 10.61
C HIS A 183 -5.16 -5.82 9.22
N GLN A 184 -3.82 -5.84 9.06
CA GLN A 184 -3.19 -5.73 7.75
C GLN A 184 -3.57 -6.89 6.81
N TYR A 185 -3.73 -8.10 7.33
CA TYR A 185 -4.17 -9.23 6.52
C TYR A 185 -5.59 -9.02 5.98
N TYR A 186 -6.51 -8.60 6.85
CA TYR A 186 -7.90 -8.32 6.43
C TYR A 186 -7.98 -7.15 5.45
N ASN A 187 -7.21 -6.09 5.68
CA ASN A 187 -7.11 -4.97 4.74
C ASN A 187 -6.64 -5.44 3.34
N ALA A 188 -5.59 -6.28 3.28
CA ALA A 188 -5.07 -6.81 2.03
C ALA A 188 -6.08 -7.70 1.29
N LEU A 189 -6.89 -8.46 2.02
CA LEU A 189 -7.90 -9.35 1.43
C LEU A 189 -9.00 -8.58 0.67
N GLU A 190 -9.33 -7.36 1.05
CA GLU A 190 -10.30 -6.53 0.29
C GLU A 190 -9.77 -6.26 -1.11
N LEU A 191 -8.50 -5.83 -1.25
CA LEU A 191 -7.89 -5.59 -2.56
C LEU A 191 -7.73 -6.90 -3.36
N GLN A 192 -7.39 -8.00 -2.68
CA GLN A 192 -7.29 -9.30 -3.35
C GLN A 192 -8.64 -9.77 -3.89
N LYS A 193 -9.71 -9.66 -3.11
CA LYS A 193 -11.08 -10.02 -3.55
C LYS A 193 -11.53 -9.21 -4.76
N ALA A 194 -11.15 -7.94 -4.83
CA ALA A 194 -11.42 -7.08 -5.97
C ALA A 194 -10.50 -7.34 -7.17
N GLY A 195 -9.52 -8.23 -7.06
CA GLY A 195 -8.52 -8.47 -8.12
C GLY A 195 -7.53 -7.32 -8.30
N ALA A 196 -7.35 -6.48 -7.28
CA ALA A 196 -6.44 -5.32 -7.27
C ALA A 196 -5.05 -5.64 -6.73
N ALA A 197 -4.92 -6.74 -5.98
CA ALA A 197 -3.67 -7.13 -5.35
C ALA A 197 -3.44 -8.64 -5.38
N VAL A 198 -2.14 -9.02 -5.33
CA VAL A 198 -1.71 -10.36 -4.90
C VAL A 198 -1.29 -10.26 -3.43
N VAL A 199 -1.80 -11.13 -2.57
CA VAL A 199 -1.46 -11.15 -1.14
C VAL A 199 -0.55 -12.33 -0.84
N ILE A 200 0.59 -12.05 -0.21
CA ILE A 200 1.55 -13.07 0.24
C ILE A 200 1.75 -12.89 1.74
N GLU A 201 1.24 -13.82 2.55
CA GLU A 201 1.52 -13.81 3.99
C GLU A 201 3.02 -14.00 4.24
N GLU A 202 3.59 -13.28 5.20
CA GLU A 202 5.03 -13.28 5.47
C GLU A 202 5.59 -14.67 5.78
N LYS A 203 4.80 -15.56 6.40
CA LYS A 203 5.19 -16.97 6.67
C LYS A 203 5.42 -17.78 5.38
N ASN A 204 4.78 -17.40 4.28
CA ASN A 204 4.88 -18.04 2.96
C ASN A 204 5.79 -17.27 1.99
N LEU A 205 6.34 -16.14 2.43
CA LEU A 205 7.12 -15.26 1.59
C LEU A 205 8.53 -15.83 1.40
N THR A 206 8.90 -16.10 0.15
CA THR A 206 10.26 -16.50 -0.25
C THR A 206 10.73 -15.61 -1.41
N GLY A 207 12.05 -15.51 -1.61
CA GLY A 207 12.61 -14.77 -2.74
C GLY A 207 12.10 -15.29 -4.08
N ASP A 208 12.19 -16.60 -4.31
CA ASP A 208 11.70 -17.24 -5.53
C ASP A 208 10.18 -17.05 -5.71
N GLY A 209 9.43 -17.11 -4.62
CA GLY A 209 7.97 -16.89 -4.64
C GLY A 209 7.62 -15.46 -5.07
N LEU A 210 8.33 -14.46 -4.57
CA LEU A 210 8.14 -13.06 -4.98
C LEU A 210 8.56 -12.86 -6.43
N VAL A 211 9.73 -13.37 -6.84
CA VAL A 211 10.22 -13.31 -8.23
C VAL A 211 9.19 -13.92 -9.18
N LYS A 212 8.71 -15.13 -8.92
CA LYS A 212 7.70 -15.79 -9.75
C LYS A 212 6.40 -14.99 -9.84
N THR A 213 5.96 -14.41 -8.73
CA THR A 213 4.75 -13.56 -8.69
C THR A 213 4.93 -12.33 -9.57
N VAL A 214 6.04 -11.60 -9.39
CA VAL A 214 6.35 -10.39 -10.17
C VAL A 214 6.52 -10.74 -11.64
N GLU A 215 7.28 -11.79 -11.97
CA GLU A 215 7.45 -12.26 -13.34
C GLU A 215 6.11 -12.54 -14.02
N THR A 216 5.21 -13.26 -13.35
CA THR A 216 3.87 -13.55 -13.87
C THR A 216 3.09 -12.28 -14.16
N LEU A 217 3.14 -11.28 -13.27
CA LEU A 217 2.47 -10.01 -13.46
C LEU A 217 3.07 -9.20 -14.61
N LEU A 218 4.39 -9.18 -14.74
CA LEU A 218 5.09 -8.44 -15.80
C LEU A 218 4.91 -9.07 -17.18
N THR A 219 4.75 -10.38 -17.26
CA THR A 219 4.62 -11.11 -18.54
C THR A 219 3.16 -11.29 -18.97
N SER A 220 2.18 -10.97 -18.12
CA SER A 220 0.75 -11.04 -18.45
C SER A 220 0.27 -9.72 -19.05
N PRO A 221 -0.04 -9.66 -20.36
CA PRO A 221 -0.43 -8.41 -21.03
C PRO A 221 -1.64 -7.76 -20.36
N GLY A 222 -1.53 -6.47 -20.05
CA GLY A 222 -2.63 -5.69 -19.46
C GLY A 222 -2.93 -5.98 -17.98
N LYS A 223 -2.29 -6.99 -17.36
CA LYS A 223 -2.64 -7.41 -15.98
C LYS A 223 -2.43 -6.31 -14.94
N LEU A 224 -1.33 -5.59 -14.99
CA LEU A 224 -1.10 -4.47 -14.08
C LEU A 224 -2.12 -3.35 -14.26
N ALA A 225 -2.54 -3.07 -15.49
CA ALA A 225 -3.56 -2.07 -15.77
C ALA A 225 -4.94 -2.50 -15.26
N GLU A 226 -5.31 -3.76 -15.46
CA GLU A 226 -6.54 -4.36 -14.91
C GLU A 226 -6.56 -4.26 -13.39
N MET A 227 -5.49 -4.70 -12.72
CA MET A 227 -5.38 -4.64 -11.26
C MET A 227 -5.46 -3.21 -10.75
N GLY A 228 -4.81 -2.26 -11.43
CA GLY A 228 -4.87 -0.84 -11.09
C GLY A 228 -6.28 -0.25 -11.26
N ALA A 229 -6.98 -0.62 -12.33
CA ALA A 229 -8.38 -0.23 -12.53
C ALA A 229 -9.27 -0.77 -11.40
N ASN A 230 -9.10 -2.04 -11.02
CA ASN A 230 -9.81 -2.65 -9.91
C ASN A 230 -9.51 -1.94 -8.57
N ALA A 231 -8.24 -1.60 -8.29
CA ALA A 231 -7.88 -0.82 -7.10
C ALA A 231 -8.63 0.51 -7.05
N LYS A 232 -8.71 1.20 -8.19
CA LYS A 232 -9.38 2.51 -8.28
C LYS A 232 -10.88 2.45 -7.96
N THR A 233 -11.55 1.31 -8.19
CA THR A 233 -12.97 1.14 -7.83
C THR A 233 -13.22 1.08 -6.33
N LEU A 234 -12.21 0.76 -5.53
CA LEU A 234 -12.30 0.71 -4.06
C LEU A 234 -12.03 2.08 -3.42
N GLY A 235 -11.27 2.94 -4.11
CA GLY A 235 -10.83 4.22 -3.58
C GLY A 235 -11.96 5.24 -3.45
N ASN A 236 -11.94 6.00 -2.37
CA ASN A 236 -12.81 7.14 -2.17
C ASN A 236 -12.00 8.45 -2.09
N PRO A 237 -11.85 9.19 -3.19
CA PRO A 237 -11.08 10.45 -3.19
C PRO A 237 -11.73 11.56 -2.36
N HIS A 238 -13.01 11.43 -2.01
CA HIS A 238 -13.78 12.38 -1.22
C HIS A 238 -13.86 12.04 0.27
N SER A 239 -13.06 11.08 0.75
CA SER A 239 -13.09 10.65 2.16
C SER A 239 -12.92 11.81 3.14
N LEU A 240 -11.99 12.73 2.87
CA LEU A 240 -11.74 13.88 3.74
C LEU A 240 -12.96 14.81 3.82
N ASP A 241 -13.61 15.07 2.70
CA ASP A 241 -14.80 15.92 2.63
C ASP A 241 -15.97 15.29 3.39
N LEU A 242 -16.18 13.98 3.21
CA LEU A 242 -17.22 13.22 3.92
C LEU A 242 -17.00 13.20 5.43
N ILE A 243 -15.76 12.96 5.87
CA ILE A 243 -15.40 13.01 7.30
C ILE A 243 -15.68 14.39 7.85
N THR A 244 -15.24 15.45 7.16
CA THR A 244 -15.45 16.85 7.58
C THR A 244 -16.93 17.19 7.67
N GLU A 245 -17.73 16.84 6.67
CA GLU A 245 -19.18 17.05 6.66
C GLU A 245 -19.87 16.39 7.87
N LYS A 246 -19.53 15.13 8.15
CA LYS A 246 -20.12 14.39 9.27
C LYS A 246 -19.74 15.01 10.62
N LEU A 247 -18.49 15.43 10.79
CA LEU A 247 -18.05 16.08 12.02
C LEU A 247 -18.70 17.46 12.22
N LEU A 248 -18.81 18.26 11.14
CA LEU A 248 -19.50 19.57 11.23
C LEU A 248 -20.99 19.41 11.56
N LYS A 249 -21.68 18.42 10.96
CA LYS A 249 -23.06 18.11 11.32
C LYS A 249 -23.20 17.68 12.79
N LEU A 250 -22.25 16.89 13.30
CA LEU A 250 -22.25 16.47 14.70
C LEU A 250 -22.12 17.65 15.67
N VAL A 251 -21.29 18.64 15.34
CA VAL A 251 -21.02 19.81 16.22
C VAL A 251 -22.18 20.80 16.20
N ASN A 252 -22.79 21.02 15.03
CA ASN A 252 -23.81 22.07 14.81
C ASN A 252 -25.25 21.60 15.10
N GLY A 253 -25.49 20.29 15.24
CA GLY A 253 -26.78 19.70 15.60
C GLY A 253 -26.79 19.21 17.04
#